data_37e9a8105893abfd586f70493139b100
#
_entry.id   37e9a8105893abfd586f70493139b100
#
_cell.length_a   1.000
_cell.length_b   1.000
_cell.length_c   1.000
_cell.angle_alpha   90.00
_cell.angle_beta   90.00
_cell.angle_gamma   90.00
#
_symmetry.space_group_name_H-M   'P 1'
#
loop_
_entity.id
_entity.type
_entity.pdbx_description
1 polymer ?
#
loop_
_entity_poly.entity_id
_entity_poly.type
_entity_poly.pdbx_seq_one_letter_code
_entity_poly.pdbx_strand_id
1 'polypeptide(L)'
;MMTPEKEILGEAVRLGRAEDVAAHVFQRRALLLQALTHKSFLNEHETALGHNEVLELLGDAVLSLVVVEHLVGASPDAGEGHLTERRAAHVSTENLARASFSTGLADLLRTGNGLRPNGQLSENLAADVVEAVLGAVFQDAGLPAARRSMHAMLGPPPEVVVTGTAHAKRVLQERIQRVFGKAPEYVVTRGDGPNHAPLYRAVVVFAGKTLGEGSGKNKRVATEEAAVAAVAALAPLDDPAVRKRLT
;
A
#
# COMPACT_ATOMS: atom_id res chain seq x y z
N MET A 1 -22.51 12.46 35.80
CA MET A 1 -21.79 13.00 34.65
C MET A 1 -20.58 12.13 34.39
N MET A 2 -20.45 11.59 33.22
CA MET A 2 -19.28 10.80 32.81
C MET A 2 -18.08 11.74 32.66
N THR A 3 -16.93 11.38 33.26
CA THR A 3 -15.69 12.11 33.08
C THR A 3 -14.74 11.27 32.20
N PRO A 4 -13.79 11.89 31.47
CA PRO A 4 -12.84 11.15 30.65
C PRO A 4 -12.10 10.05 31.42
N GLU A 5 -11.67 10.31 32.65
CA GLU A 5 -10.94 9.37 33.50
C GLU A 5 -11.79 8.14 33.85
N LYS A 6 -13.06 8.35 34.20
CA LYS A 6 -13.99 7.25 34.52
C LYS A 6 -14.31 6.40 33.31
N GLU A 7 -14.47 7.03 32.14
CA GLU A 7 -14.73 6.33 30.91
C GLU A 7 -13.50 5.50 30.46
N ILE A 8 -12.30 6.07 30.55
CA ILE A 8 -11.04 5.35 30.23
C ILE A 8 -10.83 4.16 31.16
N LEU A 9 -11.13 4.32 32.47
CA LEU A 9 -11.00 3.23 33.45
C LEU A 9 -11.97 2.09 33.16
N GLY A 10 -13.22 2.41 32.78
CA GLY A 10 -14.23 1.41 32.40
C GLY A 10 -13.87 0.61 31.14
N GLU A 11 -13.05 1.18 30.26
CA GLU A 11 -12.64 0.59 29.00
C GLU A 11 -11.18 0.04 29.03
N ALA A 12 -10.60 -0.12 30.22
CA ALA A 12 -9.18 -0.46 30.36
C ALA A 12 -8.75 -1.73 29.60
N VAL A 13 -9.60 -2.78 29.59
CA VAL A 13 -9.31 -4.05 28.86
C VAL A 13 -9.34 -3.82 27.35
N ARG A 14 -10.33 -3.07 26.84
CA ARG A 14 -10.42 -2.71 25.42
C ARG A 14 -9.22 -1.92 24.97
N LEU A 15 -8.82 -0.91 25.75
CA LEU A 15 -7.67 -0.08 25.47
C LEU A 15 -6.37 -0.88 25.46
N GLY A 16 -6.16 -1.78 26.43
CA GLY A 16 -4.98 -2.64 26.47
C GLY A 16 -4.85 -3.50 25.22
N ARG A 17 -5.95 -4.14 24.76
CA ARG A 17 -5.95 -4.91 23.51
C ARG A 17 -5.65 -4.06 22.29
N ALA A 18 -6.17 -2.84 22.23
CA ALA A 18 -5.90 -1.94 21.12
C ALA A 18 -4.43 -1.43 21.13
N GLU A 19 -3.86 -1.19 22.31
CA GLU A 19 -2.44 -0.85 22.47
C GLU A 19 -1.53 -2.00 21.96
N ASP A 20 -1.90 -3.26 22.24
CA ASP A 20 -1.18 -4.43 21.74
C ASP A 20 -1.23 -4.50 20.20
N VAL A 21 -2.42 -4.32 19.61
CA VAL A 21 -2.58 -4.33 18.14
C VAL A 21 -1.82 -3.19 17.48
N ALA A 22 -1.86 -1.99 18.07
CA ALA A 22 -1.16 -0.83 17.57
C ALA A 22 0.36 -0.87 17.84
N ALA A 23 0.86 -1.83 18.66
CA ALA A 23 2.22 -1.86 19.17
C ALA A 23 2.67 -0.50 19.75
N HIS A 24 1.75 0.15 20.47
CA HIS A 24 1.94 1.48 21.06
C HIS A 24 1.21 1.62 22.39
N VAL A 25 1.93 1.99 23.44
CA VAL A 25 1.36 2.33 24.74
C VAL A 25 1.09 3.82 24.77
N PHE A 26 -0.19 4.19 24.92
CA PHE A 26 -0.61 5.58 24.86
C PHE A 26 -0.31 6.35 26.16
N GLN A 27 0.32 7.51 26.02
CA GLN A 27 0.44 8.50 27.11
C GLN A 27 -0.93 9.15 27.36
N ARG A 28 -1.69 9.44 26.30
CA ARG A 28 -3.03 10.01 26.33
C ARG A 28 -4.07 9.00 25.87
N ARG A 29 -4.44 8.05 26.74
CA ARG A 29 -5.43 7.00 26.43
C ARG A 29 -6.80 7.54 25.97
N ALA A 30 -7.11 8.81 26.25
CA ALA A 30 -8.29 9.48 25.72
C ALA A 30 -8.31 9.51 24.18
N LEU A 31 -7.14 9.69 23.54
CA LEU A 31 -7.02 9.65 22.06
C LEU A 31 -7.37 8.28 21.51
N LEU A 32 -6.86 7.21 22.14
CA LEU A 32 -7.17 5.85 21.74
C LEU A 32 -8.66 5.54 21.90
N LEU A 33 -9.26 5.92 23.06
CA LEU A 33 -10.68 5.69 23.29
C LEU A 33 -11.55 6.47 22.28
N GLN A 34 -11.17 7.71 21.96
CA GLN A 34 -11.81 8.49 20.91
C GLN A 34 -11.70 7.80 19.53
N ALA A 35 -10.51 7.28 19.16
CA ALA A 35 -10.29 6.55 17.90
C ALA A 35 -11.17 5.28 17.83
N LEU A 36 -11.42 4.64 18.95
CA LEU A 36 -12.28 3.46 19.07
C LEU A 36 -13.77 3.80 19.26
N THR A 37 -14.19 5.04 19.04
CA THR A 37 -15.59 5.46 19.24
C THR A 37 -16.18 6.02 17.96
N HIS A 38 -17.10 5.27 17.34
CA HIS A 38 -17.86 5.76 16.18
C HIS A 38 -18.96 6.74 16.61
N LYS A 39 -19.31 7.69 15.75
CA LYS A 39 -20.34 8.69 16.02
C LYS A 39 -21.71 8.11 16.44
N SER A 40 -22.08 6.94 15.93
CA SER A 40 -23.33 6.28 16.30
C SER A 40 -23.40 5.88 17.78
N PHE A 41 -22.26 5.65 18.43
CA PHE A 41 -22.20 5.36 19.85
C PHE A 41 -22.70 6.54 20.70
N LEU A 42 -22.42 7.77 20.26
CA LEU A 42 -22.81 9.00 20.97
C LEU A 42 -24.32 9.21 20.99
N ASN A 43 -25.07 8.59 20.08
CA ASN A 43 -26.54 8.69 20.05
C ASN A 43 -27.21 7.83 21.11
N GLU A 44 -26.52 6.83 21.64
CA GLU A 44 -27.09 5.82 22.53
C GLU A 44 -26.42 5.81 23.92
N HIS A 45 -25.22 6.41 24.03
CA HIS A 45 -24.42 6.37 25.25
C HIS A 45 -23.86 7.75 25.61
N GLU A 46 -23.82 8.04 26.90
CA GLU A 46 -23.10 9.21 27.40
C GLU A 46 -21.59 8.97 27.27
N THR A 47 -20.89 9.91 26.68
CA THR A 47 -19.40 9.91 26.55
C THR A 47 -18.88 11.31 26.89
N ALA A 48 -17.69 11.35 27.49
CA ALA A 48 -16.96 12.58 27.74
C ALA A 48 -15.98 12.92 26.59
N LEU A 49 -15.86 12.00 25.64
CA LEU A 49 -14.93 12.11 24.48
C LEU A 49 -15.73 12.25 23.19
N GLY A 50 -15.08 12.77 22.15
CA GLY A 50 -15.64 12.82 20.80
C GLY A 50 -15.59 11.46 20.10
N HIS A 51 -15.95 11.48 18.80
CA HIS A 51 -15.87 10.33 17.91
C HIS A 51 -14.60 10.36 17.06
N ASN A 52 -14.40 9.29 16.27
CA ASN A 52 -13.16 8.98 15.55
C ASN A 52 -12.92 9.76 14.25
N GLU A 53 -13.93 10.39 13.63
CA GLU A 53 -13.83 10.94 12.26
C GLU A 53 -12.64 11.90 12.04
N VAL A 54 -12.30 12.75 13.01
CA VAL A 54 -11.15 13.66 12.89
C VAL A 54 -9.82 12.91 12.96
N LEU A 55 -9.75 11.86 13.79
CA LEU A 55 -8.58 11.01 13.91
C LEU A 55 -8.42 10.10 12.67
N GLU A 56 -9.51 9.63 12.10
CA GLU A 56 -9.56 8.91 10.81
C GLU A 56 -8.97 9.77 9.68
N LEU A 57 -9.49 11.00 9.50
CA LEU A 57 -8.96 11.92 8.50
C LEU A 57 -7.45 12.18 8.65
N LEU A 58 -6.99 12.36 9.89
CA LEU A 58 -5.57 12.53 10.19
C LEU A 58 -4.79 11.26 9.89
N GLY A 59 -5.35 10.11 10.27
CA GLY A 59 -4.75 8.79 10.08
C GLY A 59 -4.59 8.40 8.62
N ASP A 60 -5.57 8.67 7.76
CA ASP A 60 -5.45 8.47 6.30
C ASP A 60 -4.26 9.25 5.73
N ALA A 61 -4.12 10.54 6.10
CA ALA A 61 -3.00 11.35 5.65
C ALA A 61 -1.65 10.80 6.15
N VAL A 62 -1.57 10.39 7.42
CA VAL A 62 -0.37 9.81 8.03
C VAL A 62 -0.04 8.46 7.40
N LEU A 63 -1.03 7.61 7.19
CA LEU A 63 -0.90 6.30 6.54
C LEU A 63 -0.32 6.46 5.13
N SER A 64 -0.92 7.33 4.33
CA SER A 64 -0.45 7.65 2.99
C SER A 64 1.00 8.13 2.98
N LEU A 65 1.37 9.02 3.91
CA LEU A 65 2.74 9.52 4.04
C LEU A 65 3.74 8.41 4.38
N VAL A 66 3.43 7.59 5.40
CA VAL A 66 4.32 6.50 5.87
C VAL A 66 4.52 5.45 4.78
N VAL A 67 3.44 5.10 4.07
CA VAL A 67 3.50 4.13 2.96
C VAL A 67 4.35 4.67 1.81
N VAL A 68 4.15 5.94 1.40
CA VAL A 68 4.95 6.56 0.32
C VAL A 68 6.41 6.66 0.71
N GLU A 69 6.73 7.08 1.93
CA GLU A 69 8.10 7.15 2.44
C GLU A 69 8.80 5.78 2.37
N HIS A 70 8.10 4.72 2.80
CA HIS A 70 8.62 3.36 2.72
C HIS A 70 8.86 2.94 1.26
N LEU A 71 7.88 3.16 0.37
CA LEU A 71 7.96 2.78 -1.05
C LEU A 71 9.08 3.50 -1.79
N VAL A 72 9.28 4.79 -1.53
CA VAL A 72 10.38 5.59 -2.10
C VAL A 72 11.73 5.06 -1.62
N GLY A 73 11.86 4.74 -0.33
CA GLY A 73 13.09 4.16 0.23
C GLY A 73 13.40 2.76 -0.29
N ALA A 74 12.38 1.90 -0.43
CA ALA A 74 12.54 0.52 -0.90
C ALA A 74 12.69 0.40 -2.43
N SER A 75 12.27 1.41 -3.20
CA SER A 75 12.28 1.37 -4.67
C SER A 75 12.67 2.73 -5.24
N PRO A 76 13.93 3.19 -5.04
CA PRO A 76 14.36 4.54 -5.43
C PRO A 76 14.28 4.80 -6.95
N ASP A 77 14.30 3.73 -7.76
CA ASP A 77 14.20 3.80 -9.22
C ASP A 77 12.77 3.66 -9.75
N ALA A 78 11.79 3.49 -8.87
CA ALA A 78 10.41 3.35 -9.30
C ALA A 78 9.83 4.70 -9.73
N GLY A 79 9.13 4.73 -10.88
CA GLY A 79 8.39 5.91 -11.34
C GLY A 79 7.16 6.19 -10.49
N GLU A 80 6.72 7.47 -10.48
CA GLU A 80 5.57 7.97 -9.71
C GLU A 80 4.30 7.12 -9.88
N GLY A 81 3.95 6.75 -11.12
CA GLY A 81 2.76 5.95 -11.40
C GLY A 81 2.77 4.60 -10.69
N HIS A 82 3.94 3.97 -10.61
CA HIS A 82 4.11 2.71 -9.91
C HIS A 82 3.98 2.86 -8.38
N LEU A 83 4.62 3.87 -7.82
CA LEU A 83 4.51 4.17 -6.39
C LEU A 83 3.07 4.50 -6.00
N THR A 84 2.35 5.24 -6.85
CA THR A 84 0.94 5.59 -6.65
C THR A 84 0.05 4.35 -6.66
N GLU A 85 0.22 3.43 -7.61
CA GLU A 85 -0.53 2.18 -7.68
C GLU A 85 -0.31 1.30 -6.44
N ARG A 86 0.94 1.19 -6.00
CA ARG A 86 1.28 0.40 -4.81
C ARG A 86 0.76 1.03 -3.53
N ARG A 87 0.88 2.35 -3.39
CA ARG A 87 0.25 3.06 -2.29
C ARG A 87 -1.23 2.76 -2.25
N ALA A 88 -1.95 2.96 -3.37
CA ALA A 88 -3.39 2.74 -3.44
C ALA A 88 -3.79 1.30 -3.04
N ALA A 89 -3.04 0.29 -3.48
CA ALA A 89 -3.28 -1.10 -3.08
C ALA A 89 -3.07 -1.33 -1.58
N HIS A 90 -2.03 -0.73 -0.98
CA HIS A 90 -1.72 -0.93 0.44
C HIS A 90 -2.69 -0.22 1.37
N VAL A 91 -3.16 0.98 1.00
CA VAL A 91 -4.13 1.78 1.77
C VAL A 91 -5.58 1.56 1.33
N SER A 92 -5.87 0.54 0.53
CA SER A 92 -7.23 0.25 0.10
C SER A 92 -8.13 -0.17 1.27
N THR A 93 -9.40 0.19 1.21
CA THR A 93 -10.41 -0.21 2.20
C THR A 93 -10.39 -1.71 2.45
N GLU A 94 -10.29 -2.52 1.39
CA GLU A 94 -10.21 -3.98 1.49
C GLU A 94 -8.99 -4.44 2.31
N ASN A 95 -7.80 -3.86 2.05
CA ASN A 95 -6.58 -4.23 2.79
C ASN A 95 -6.64 -3.81 4.26
N LEU A 96 -7.12 -2.60 4.53
CA LEU A 96 -7.28 -2.08 5.90
C LEU A 96 -8.33 -2.88 6.68
N ALA A 97 -9.49 -3.15 6.08
CA ALA A 97 -10.53 -3.97 6.69
C ALA A 97 -10.05 -5.38 7.02
N ARG A 98 -9.35 -6.02 6.08
CA ARG A 98 -8.76 -7.34 6.31
C ARG A 98 -7.80 -7.34 7.50
N ALA A 99 -6.92 -6.35 7.60
CA ALA A 99 -6.00 -6.18 8.72
C ALA A 99 -6.77 -5.95 10.04
N SER A 100 -7.78 -5.09 10.02
CA SER A 100 -8.64 -4.81 11.16
C SER A 100 -9.35 -6.05 11.71
N PHE A 101 -9.91 -6.88 10.81
CA PHE A 101 -10.54 -8.14 11.19
C PHE A 101 -9.53 -9.17 11.69
N SER A 102 -8.38 -9.32 11.02
CA SER A 102 -7.38 -10.32 11.39
C SER A 102 -6.71 -10.04 12.73
N THR A 103 -6.55 -8.78 13.10
CA THR A 103 -5.98 -8.34 14.38
C THR A 103 -7.02 -8.25 15.50
N GLY A 104 -8.31 -8.32 15.16
CA GLY A 104 -9.42 -8.11 16.10
C GLY A 104 -9.66 -6.64 16.46
N LEU A 105 -9.05 -5.68 15.73
CA LEU A 105 -9.23 -4.25 16.00
C LEU A 105 -10.67 -3.81 15.73
N ALA A 106 -11.32 -4.34 14.69
CA ALA A 106 -12.72 -4.09 14.37
C ALA A 106 -13.68 -4.41 15.53
N ASP A 107 -13.37 -5.43 16.33
CA ASP A 107 -14.20 -5.81 17.47
C ASP A 107 -14.10 -4.82 18.64
N LEU A 108 -13.05 -4.02 18.66
CA LEU A 108 -12.81 -3.01 19.70
C LEU A 108 -13.53 -1.70 19.42
N LEU A 109 -14.06 -1.47 18.20
CA LEU A 109 -14.79 -0.25 17.86
C LEU A 109 -16.12 -0.19 18.62
N ARG A 110 -16.36 0.89 19.32
CA ARG A 110 -17.63 1.21 20.00
C ARG A 110 -18.61 1.79 18.99
N THR A 111 -19.74 1.13 18.81
CA THR A 111 -20.78 1.52 17.84
C THR A 111 -22.15 1.49 18.49
N GLY A 112 -23.13 2.21 17.94
CA GLY A 112 -24.54 1.99 18.22
C GLY A 112 -25.01 0.63 17.70
N ASN A 113 -26.12 0.14 18.27
CA ASN A 113 -26.63 -1.22 18.05
C ASN A 113 -26.95 -1.56 16.59
N GLY A 114 -27.27 -0.55 15.74
CA GLY A 114 -27.64 -0.76 14.34
C GLY A 114 -26.48 -1.05 13.36
N LEU A 115 -25.21 -0.87 13.76
CA LEU A 115 -24.08 -0.94 12.86
C LEU A 115 -23.38 -2.31 12.79
N ARG A 116 -23.90 -3.29 13.50
CA ARG A 116 -23.39 -4.68 13.46
C ARG A 116 -24.50 -5.65 13.04
N PRO A 117 -25.05 -5.55 11.83
CA PRO A 117 -25.99 -6.54 11.34
C PRO A 117 -25.33 -7.93 11.37
N ASN A 118 -25.98 -8.89 12.01
CA ASN A 118 -25.44 -10.26 12.21
C ASN A 118 -24.12 -10.30 13.03
N GLY A 119 -23.85 -9.29 13.86
CA GLY A 119 -22.67 -9.23 14.72
C GLY A 119 -21.39 -8.79 14.00
N GLN A 120 -21.43 -8.49 12.71
CA GLN A 120 -20.26 -8.08 11.92
C GLN A 120 -20.27 -6.58 11.60
N LEU A 121 -19.09 -5.97 11.63
CA LEU A 121 -18.85 -4.61 11.17
C LEU A 121 -18.70 -4.59 9.65
N SER A 122 -19.09 -3.49 8.98
CA SER A 122 -18.83 -3.32 7.56
C SER A 122 -17.32 -3.12 7.30
N GLU A 123 -16.87 -3.43 6.07
CA GLU A 123 -15.47 -3.23 5.67
C GLU A 123 -15.05 -1.76 5.81
N ASN A 124 -15.91 -0.81 5.44
CA ASN A 124 -15.59 0.62 5.58
C ASN A 124 -15.28 0.97 7.04
N LEU A 125 -16.18 0.65 7.97
CA LEU A 125 -15.97 0.93 9.38
C LEU A 125 -14.76 0.18 9.99
N ALA A 126 -14.47 -1.00 9.46
CA ALA A 126 -13.27 -1.76 9.86
C ALA A 126 -11.97 -1.12 9.32
N ALA A 127 -12.00 -0.47 8.17
CA ALA A 127 -10.90 0.32 7.65
C ALA A 127 -10.72 1.62 8.44
N ASP A 128 -11.82 2.36 8.64
CA ASP A 128 -11.85 3.66 9.33
C ASP A 128 -11.22 3.57 10.74
N VAL A 129 -11.43 2.46 11.47
CA VAL A 129 -10.83 2.29 12.80
C VAL A 129 -9.31 2.12 12.75
N VAL A 130 -8.75 1.51 11.69
CA VAL A 130 -7.29 1.42 11.50
C VAL A 130 -6.69 2.81 11.32
N GLU A 131 -7.31 3.61 10.46
CA GLU A 131 -6.89 4.98 10.21
C GLU A 131 -7.03 5.82 11.49
N ALA A 132 -8.17 5.75 12.19
CA ALA A 132 -8.38 6.50 13.41
C ALA A 132 -7.36 6.16 14.50
N VAL A 133 -7.03 4.89 14.69
CA VAL A 133 -6.00 4.45 15.64
C VAL A 133 -4.62 4.96 15.23
N LEU A 134 -4.29 4.92 13.94
CA LEU A 134 -3.02 5.47 13.46
C LEU A 134 -2.92 6.98 13.66
N GLY A 135 -4.02 7.72 13.43
CA GLY A 135 -4.12 9.14 13.70
C GLY A 135 -3.94 9.46 15.20
N ALA A 136 -4.51 8.63 16.07
CA ALA A 136 -4.33 8.74 17.52
C ALA A 136 -2.86 8.50 17.93
N VAL A 137 -2.21 7.47 17.40
CA VAL A 137 -0.77 7.20 17.65
C VAL A 137 0.10 8.37 17.18
N PHE A 138 -0.20 8.91 16.00
CA PHE A 138 0.52 10.08 15.50
C PHE A 138 0.36 11.30 16.42
N GLN A 139 -0.84 11.59 16.88
CA GLN A 139 -1.06 12.69 17.82
C GLN A 139 -0.39 12.46 19.17
N ASP A 140 -0.31 11.22 19.63
CA ASP A 140 0.27 10.87 20.93
C ASP A 140 1.80 10.92 20.92
N ALA A 141 2.45 10.39 19.85
CA ALA A 141 3.89 10.16 19.83
C ALA A 141 4.59 10.44 18.48
N GLY A 142 3.89 11.07 17.54
CA GLY A 142 4.44 11.55 16.26
C GLY A 142 4.72 10.46 15.23
N LEU A 143 5.33 10.86 14.11
CA LEU A 143 5.52 10.03 12.92
C LEU A 143 6.34 8.74 13.16
N PRO A 144 7.42 8.73 13.97
CA PRO A 144 8.16 7.49 14.22
C PRO A 144 7.32 6.41 14.92
N ALA A 145 6.40 6.80 15.81
CA ALA A 145 5.48 5.87 16.46
C ALA A 145 4.42 5.38 15.47
N ALA A 146 3.83 6.27 14.69
CA ALA A 146 2.86 5.93 13.65
C ALA A 146 3.43 4.94 12.63
N ARG A 147 4.71 5.10 12.23
CA ARG A 147 5.39 4.16 11.33
C ARG A 147 5.47 2.75 11.92
N ARG A 148 5.88 2.62 13.19
CA ARG A 148 5.93 1.32 13.88
C ARG A 148 4.54 0.70 13.99
N SER A 149 3.55 1.49 14.36
CA SER A 149 2.16 1.06 14.49
C SER A 149 1.57 0.59 13.16
N MET A 150 1.79 1.33 12.08
CA MET A 150 1.39 0.91 10.74
C MET A 150 1.99 -0.45 10.37
N HIS A 151 3.30 -0.65 10.58
CA HIS A 151 3.94 -1.94 10.31
C HIS A 151 3.40 -3.08 11.18
N ALA A 152 3.03 -2.81 12.43
CA ALA A 152 2.44 -3.81 13.31
C ALA A 152 1.03 -4.22 12.86
N MET A 153 0.20 -3.25 12.46
CA MET A 153 -1.19 -3.50 12.05
C MET A 153 -1.32 -4.07 10.63
N LEU A 154 -0.54 -3.56 9.67
CA LEU A 154 -0.69 -3.84 8.24
C LEU A 154 0.44 -4.68 7.65
N GLY A 155 1.55 -4.82 8.36
CA GLY A 155 2.81 -5.30 7.79
C GLY A 155 3.48 -4.25 6.89
N PRO A 156 4.70 -4.53 6.40
CA PRO A 156 5.36 -3.68 5.44
C PRO A 156 4.60 -3.71 4.11
N PRO A 157 4.56 -2.57 3.37
CA PRO A 157 4.08 -2.60 2.00
C PRO A 157 4.81 -3.68 1.20
N PRO A 158 4.09 -4.53 0.43
CA PRO A 158 4.72 -5.63 -0.27
C PRO A 158 5.83 -5.13 -1.20
N GLU A 159 7.00 -5.78 -1.15
CA GLU A 159 8.08 -5.51 -2.08
C GLU A 159 7.61 -5.71 -3.53
N VAL A 160 8.20 -4.96 -4.46
CA VAL A 160 7.91 -5.15 -5.89
C VAL A 160 8.49 -6.47 -6.34
N VAL A 161 7.72 -7.52 -6.26
CA VAL A 161 7.93 -8.60 -7.22
C VAL A 161 7.34 -8.08 -8.54
N VAL A 162 8.20 -7.75 -9.49
CA VAL A 162 7.78 -7.35 -10.86
C VAL A 162 7.18 -8.59 -11.52
N THR A 163 5.92 -8.92 -11.16
CA THR A 163 5.23 -10.12 -11.65
C THR A 163 4.24 -9.82 -12.78
N GLY A 164 4.18 -8.59 -13.25
CA GLY A 164 3.33 -8.22 -14.38
C GLY A 164 4.15 -7.87 -15.61
N THR A 165 4.00 -8.62 -16.69
CA THR A 165 4.69 -8.39 -17.98
C THR A 165 4.39 -7.00 -18.56
N ALA A 166 3.18 -6.47 -18.37
CA ALA A 166 2.80 -5.10 -18.75
C ALA A 166 3.57 -4.01 -17.97
N HIS A 167 3.90 -4.28 -16.72
CA HIS A 167 4.68 -3.39 -15.87
C HIS A 167 6.14 -3.28 -16.33
N ALA A 168 6.74 -4.38 -16.81
CA ALA A 168 8.12 -4.40 -17.27
C ALA A 168 8.36 -3.44 -18.44
N LYS A 169 7.40 -3.28 -19.35
CA LYS A 169 7.50 -2.29 -20.45
C LYS A 169 7.63 -0.87 -19.94
N ARG A 170 6.82 -0.49 -18.95
CA ARG A 170 6.83 0.84 -18.35
C ARG A 170 8.13 1.09 -17.59
N VAL A 171 8.54 0.15 -16.73
CA VAL A 171 9.80 0.23 -15.97
C VAL A 171 10.99 0.37 -16.90
N LEU A 172 11.05 -0.42 -17.99
CA LEU A 172 12.12 -0.33 -18.96
C LEU A 172 12.15 1.03 -19.64
N GLN A 173 10.99 1.52 -20.09
CA GLN A 173 10.87 2.82 -20.74
C GLN A 173 11.30 3.94 -19.79
N GLU A 174 10.81 3.97 -18.57
CA GLU A 174 11.13 4.99 -17.56
C GLU A 174 12.63 4.99 -17.22
N ARG A 175 13.24 3.81 -17.05
CA ARG A 175 14.68 3.68 -16.77
C ARG A 175 15.54 4.21 -17.90
N ILE A 176 15.27 3.78 -19.14
CA ILE A 176 16.05 4.20 -20.32
C ILE A 176 15.83 5.69 -20.59
N GLN A 177 14.59 6.18 -20.48
CA GLN A 177 14.27 7.57 -20.74
C GLN A 177 14.89 8.52 -19.69
N ARG A 178 14.95 8.10 -18.41
CA ARG A 178 15.61 8.86 -17.34
C ARG A 178 17.10 9.04 -17.59
N VAL A 179 17.79 8.00 -18.08
CA VAL A 179 19.24 8.00 -18.24
C VAL A 179 19.67 8.60 -19.58
N PHE A 180 18.92 8.32 -20.66
CA PHE A 180 19.32 8.63 -22.03
C PHE A 180 18.40 9.62 -22.74
N GLY A 181 17.28 10.02 -22.15
CA GLY A 181 16.30 10.95 -22.76
C GLY A 181 15.52 10.36 -23.95
N LYS A 182 15.65 9.06 -24.22
CA LYS A 182 15.03 8.37 -25.36
C LYS A 182 14.30 7.11 -24.88
N ALA A 183 13.28 6.69 -25.62
CA ALA A 183 12.57 5.43 -25.36
C ALA A 183 13.22 4.24 -26.09
N PRO A 184 13.10 3.00 -25.57
CA PRO A 184 13.49 1.80 -26.28
C PRO A 184 12.50 1.50 -27.41
N GLU A 185 12.97 0.83 -28.46
CA GLU A 185 12.15 0.38 -29.57
C GLU A 185 11.79 -1.10 -29.44
N TYR A 186 10.61 -1.49 -29.93
CA TYR A 186 10.14 -2.87 -29.93
C TYR A 186 9.95 -3.34 -31.37
N VAL A 187 10.76 -4.30 -31.78
CA VAL A 187 10.63 -4.96 -33.10
C VAL A 187 9.85 -6.26 -32.91
N VAL A 188 8.70 -6.37 -33.56
CA VAL A 188 7.83 -7.55 -33.43
C VAL A 188 7.76 -8.26 -34.80
N THR A 189 8.07 -9.56 -34.80
CA THR A 189 7.96 -10.44 -35.96
C THR A 189 6.95 -11.55 -35.68
N ARG A 190 6.28 -12.02 -36.73
CA ARG A 190 5.47 -13.24 -36.65
C ARG A 190 6.42 -14.42 -36.77
N GLY A 191 6.45 -15.27 -35.76
CA GLY A 191 7.24 -16.51 -35.78
C GLY A 191 6.50 -17.68 -36.44
N ASP A 192 7.16 -18.80 -36.52
CA ASP A 192 6.65 -20.04 -37.11
C ASP A 192 5.63 -20.67 -36.15
N GLY A 193 4.36 -20.66 -36.53
CA GLY A 193 3.27 -21.28 -35.83
C GLY A 193 2.09 -21.53 -36.75
N PRO A 194 1.21 -22.51 -36.44
CA PRO A 194 0.04 -22.78 -37.28
C PRO A 194 -0.86 -21.56 -37.33
N ASN A 195 -1.58 -21.36 -38.43
CA ASN A 195 -2.42 -20.16 -38.62
C ASN A 195 -3.47 -19.91 -37.52
N HIS A 196 -3.92 -20.96 -36.83
CA HIS A 196 -4.89 -20.90 -35.74
C HIS A 196 -4.26 -20.64 -34.36
N ALA A 197 -2.91 -20.70 -34.24
CA ALA A 197 -2.17 -20.42 -33.02
C ALA A 197 -0.84 -19.72 -33.35
N PRO A 198 -0.88 -18.44 -33.82
CA PRO A 198 0.33 -17.73 -34.24
C PRO A 198 1.24 -17.48 -33.05
N LEU A 199 2.53 -17.70 -33.22
CA LEU A 199 3.56 -17.28 -32.27
C LEU A 199 4.13 -15.93 -32.73
N TYR A 200 4.30 -14.99 -31.82
CA TYR A 200 4.97 -13.72 -32.07
C TYR A 200 6.29 -13.68 -31.31
N ARG A 201 7.29 -13.12 -31.95
CA ARG A 201 8.58 -12.82 -31.34
C ARG A 201 8.75 -11.32 -31.24
N ALA A 202 9.25 -10.83 -30.11
CA ALA A 202 9.55 -9.42 -29.91
C ALA A 202 10.98 -9.25 -29.40
N VAL A 203 11.64 -8.22 -29.88
CA VAL A 203 12.98 -7.82 -29.45
C VAL A 203 12.93 -6.38 -29.00
N VAL A 204 13.50 -6.10 -27.85
CA VAL A 204 13.70 -4.71 -27.36
C VAL A 204 15.06 -4.24 -27.85
N VAL A 205 15.08 -3.10 -28.54
CA VAL A 205 16.30 -2.51 -29.07
C VAL A 205 16.50 -1.10 -28.51
N PHE A 206 17.72 -0.79 -28.13
CA PHE A 206 18.12 0.56 -27.76
C PHE A 206 19.55 0.85 -28.29
N ALA A 207 19.73 1.99 -28.95
CA ALA A 207 21.00 2.38 -29.59
C ALA A 207 21.60 1.27 -30.48
N GLY A 208 20.74 0.56 -31.23
CA GLY A 208 21.15 -0.53 -32.13
C GLY A 208 21.52 -1.85 -31.44
N LYS A 209 21.35 -1.95 -30.10
CA LYS A 209 21.66 -3.15 -29.30
C LYS A 209 20.39 -3.81 -28.81
N THR A 210 20.34 -5.15 -28.88
CA THR A 210 19.26 -5.93 -28.28
C THR A 210 19.41 -5.95 -26.75
N LEU A 211 18.35 -5.54 -26.04
CA LEU A 211 18.28 -5.53 -24.59
C LEU A 211 17.56 -6.74 -24.03
N GLY A 212 16.61 -7.30 -24.78
CA GLY A 212 15.85 -8.46 -24.36
C GLY A 212 14.99 -9.00 -25.48
N GLU A 213 14.64 -10.28 -25.41
CA GLU A 213 13.79 -10.99 -26.36
C GLU A 213 12.66 -11.69 -25.63
N GLY A 214 11.52 -11.83 -26.30
CA GLY A 214 10.35 -12.53 -25.76
C GLY A 214 9.49 -13.12 -26.87
N SER A 215 8.67 -14.10 -26.49
CA SER A 215 7.75 -14.77 -27.41
C SER A 215 6.38 -14.90 -26.78
N GLY A 216 5.32 -14.89 -27.57
CA GLY A 216 3.96 -15.01 -27.02
C GLY A 216 2.88 -15.28 -28.06
N LYS A 217 1.71 -15.69 -27.61
CA LYS A 217 0.54 -15.98 -28.43
C LYS A 217 -0.05 -14.76 -29.17
N ASN A 218 0.38 -13.58 -28.80
CA ASN A 218 0.03 -12.32 -29.46
C ASN A 218 1.16 -11.29 -29.27
N LYS A 219 1.11 -10.20 -30.05
CA LYS A 219 2.13 -9.14 -30.03
C LYS A 219 2.31 -8.53 -28.62
N ARG A 220 1.22 -8.38 -27.85
CA ARG A 220 1.26 -7.82 -26.51
C ARG A 220 2.09 -8.69 -25.57
N VAL A 221 1.79 -9.98 -25.48
CA VAL A 221 2.52 -10.94 -24.64
C VAL A 221 3.99 -11.01 -25.03
N ALA A 222 4.29 -11.10 -26.33
CA ALA A 222 5.67 -11.15 -26.80
C ALA A 222 6.49 -9.89 -26.39
N THR A 223 5.91 -8.69 -26.54
CA THR A 223 6.58 -7.44 -26.15
C THR A 223 6.71 -7.29 -24.63
N GLU A 224 5.77 -7.81 -23.85
CA GLU A 224 5.84 -7.82 -22.40
C GLU A 224 6.95 -8.75 -21.90
N GLU A 225 7.05 -9.96 -22.44
CA GLU A 225 8.13 -10.92 -22.15
C GLU A 225 9.51 -10.36 -22.51
N ALA A 226 9.64 -9.73 -23.70
CA ALA A 226 10.88 -9.07 -24.12
C ALA A 226 11.29 -7.95 -23.14
N ALA A 227 10.32 -7.20 -22.63
CA ALA A 227 10.58 -6.17 -21.63
C ALA A 227 11.05 -6.75 -20.29
N VAL A 228 10.48 -7.87 -19.84
CA VAL A 228 10.93 -8.57 -18.62
C VAL A 228 12.39 -8.99 -18.75
N ALA A 229 12.74 -9.63 -19.89
CA ALA A 229 14.12 -10.02 -20.17
C ALA A 229 15.08 -8.82 -20.20
N ALA A 230 14.66 -7.70 -20.82
CA ALA A 230 15.45 -6.48 -20.87
C ALA A 230 15.64 -5.83 -19.49
N VAL A 231 14.60 -5.78 -18.64
CA VAL A 231 14.71 -5.26 -17.27
C VAL A 231 15.67 -6.09 -16.45
N ALA A 232 15.61 -7.42 -16.56
CA ALA A 232 16.54 -8.32 -15.86
C ALA A 232 18.01 -8.14 -16.33
N ALA A 233 18.22 -7.95 -17.63
CA ALA A 233 19.56 -7.73 -18.21
C ALA A 233 20.16 -6.35 -17.87
N LEU A 234 19.31 -5.37 -17.56
CA LEU A 234 19.69 -3.98 -17.25
C LEU A 234 19.78 -3.66 -15.76
N ALA A 235 19.71 -4.63 -14.88
CA ALA A 235 20.00 -4.42 -13.46
C ALA A 235 21.55 -4.45 -13.25
N PRO A 236 22.22 -3.39 -12.84
CA PRO A 236 21.84 -2.02 -12.49
C PRO A 236 22.30 -0.98 -13.53
N LEU A 237 21.40 -0.16 -14.05
CA LEU A 237 21.73 0.99 -14.93
C LEU A 237 22.61 2.06 -14.27
N ASP A 238 22.79 2.00 -12.96
CA ASP A 238 23.68 2.89 -12.21
C ASP A 238 25.16 2.49 -12.32
N ASP A 239 25.45 1.29 -12.85
CA ASP A 239 26.83 0.88 -13.16
C ASP A 239 27.35 1.66 -14.37
N PRO A 240 28.44 2.46 -14.22
CA PRO A 240 29.08 3.17 -15.33
C PRO A 240 29.48 2.24 -16.51
N ALA A 241 29.77 0.96 -16.22
CA ALA A 241 30.10 -0.03 -17.23
C ALA A 241 28.87 -0.42 -18.09
N VAL A 242 27.67 -0.48 -17.50
CA VAL A 242 26.42 -0.73 -18.21
C VAL A 242 26.03 0.48 -19.06
N ARG A 243 26.17 1.70 -18.55
CA ARG A 243 25.98 2.93 -19.33
C ARG A 243 26.89 2.98 -20.55
N LYS A 244 28.18 2.67 -20.38
CA LYS A 244 29.17 2.65 -21.48
C LYS A 244 28.88 1.57 -22.53
N ARG A 245 28.16 0.51 -22.16
CA ARG A 245 27.72 -0.54 -23.12
C ARG A 245 26.51 -0.10 -23.94
N LEU A 246 25.73 0.87 -23.51
CA LEU A 246 24.50 1.32 -24.15
C LEU A 246 24.67 2.63 -24.95
N THR A 247 25.80 3.31 -24.80
CA THR A 247 26.25 4.42 -25.65
C THR A 247 27.20 3.91 -26.74
#